data_4a0cfc2ff728e368d56bead8252fd42a
#
_entry.id   4a0cfc2ff728e368d56bead8252fd42a
#
_cell.length_a   1.000
_cell.length_b   1.000
_cell.length_c   1.000
_cell.angle_alpha   90.00
_cell.angle_beta   90.00
_cell.angle_gamma   90.00
#
_symmetry.space_group_name_H-M   'P 1'
#
loop_
_entity.id
_entity.type
_entity.pdbx_description
1 polymer ?
#
loop_
_entity_poly.entity_id
_entity_poly.type
_entity_poly.pdbx_seq_one_letter_code
_entity_poly.pdbx_strand_id
1 'polypeptide(L)' 'MEDYIISIGNVEEWQMTNDVTALDTVFERAKRVLVGGGIVALVREHRSGEVYRFEEFSNLEDFEVYKRNVYRHLKT' A
#
# COMPACT_ATOMS: atom_id res chain seq x y z
N MET A 1 6.42 16.47 7.59
CA MET A 1 5.40 15.69 6.87
C MET A 1 6.08 14.50 6.23
N GLU A 2 5.65 13.31 6.57
CA GLU A 2 6.25 12.07 6.05
C GLU A 2 5.41 11.51 4.91
N ASP A 3 6.10 11.07 3.87
CA ASP A 3 5.48 10.32 2.78
C ASP A 3 5.86 8.85 2.95
N TYR A 4 4.89 7.97 2.82
CA TYR A 4 5.12 6.55 2.85
C TYR A 4 4.81 5.97 1.46
N ILE A 5 5.76 5.23 0.92
CA ILE A 5 5.63 4.69 -0.44
C ILE A 5 5.41 3.20 -0.37
N ILE A 6 4.35 2.73 -1.01
CA ILE A 6 4.03 1.31 -1.10
C ILE A 6 4.23 0.85 -2.53
N SER A 7 5.04 -0.16 -2.73
CA SER A 7 5.23 -0.78 -4.04
C SER A 7 4.07 -1.76 -4.31
N ILE A 8 3.35 -1.55 -5.39
CA ILE A 8 2.26 -2.43 -5.79
C ILE A 8 2.75 -3.84 -6.07
N GLY A 9 3.95 -3.97 -6.64
CA GLY A 9 4.54 -5.28 -6.88
C GLY A 9 4.67 -6.10 -5.62
N ASN A 10 5.10 -5.46 -4.53
CA ASN A 10 5.21 -6.14 -3.24
C ASN A 10 3.84 -6.56 -2.71
N VAL A 11 2.83 -5.67 -2.82
CA VAL A 11 1.48 -6.00 -2.38
C VAL A 11 0.93 -7.19 -3.16
N GLU A 12 1.12 -7.21 -4.48
CA GLU A 12 0.67 -8.31 -5.32
C GLU A 12 1.36 -9.63 -4.93
N GLU A 13 2.66 -9.57 -4.66
CA GLU A 13 3.41 -10.76 -4.21
C GLU A 13 2.86 -11.28 -2.89
N TRP A 14 2.61 -10.41 -1.92
CA TRP A 14 2.06 -10.82 -0.63
C TRP A 14 0.64 -11.37 -0.76
N GLN A 15 -0.15 -10.85 -1.70
CA GLN A 15 -1.46 -11.43 -2.00
C GLN A 15 -1.32 -12.85 -2.56
N MET A 16 -0.39 -13.05 -3.47
CA MET A 16 -0.17 -14.37 -4.07
C MET A 16 0.33 -15.40 -3.07
N THR A 17 1.21 -15.00 -2.17
CA THR A 17 1.77 -15.88 -1.15
C THR A 17 0.93 -15.95 0.12
N ASN A 18 -0.16 -15.19 0.16
CA ASN A 18 -1.03 -15.07 1.33
C ASN A 18 -0.28 -14.63 2.59
N ASP A 19 0.67 -13.70 2.42
CA ASP A 19 1.48 -13.20 3.52
C ASP A 19 0.78 -12.05 4.24
N VAL A 20 -0.17 -12.41 5.08
CA VAL A 20 -1.00 -11.47 5.83
C VAL A 20 -0.16 -10.63 6.77
N THR A 21 0.88 -11.22 7.37
CA THR A 21 1.75 -10.50 8.30
C THR A 21 2.46 -9.34 7.63
N ALA A 22 2.99 -9.56 6.42
CA ALA A 22 3.64 -8.49 5.66
C ALA A 22 2.64 -7.38 5.29
N LEU A 23 1.45 -7.78 4.84
CA LEU A 23 0.39 -6.82 4.50
C LEU A 23 -0.02 -5.99 5.72
N ASP A 24 -0.25 -6.65 6.86
CA ASP A 24 -0.64 -5.96 8.10
C ASP A 24 0.41 -4.96 8.53
N THR A 25 1.68 -5.32 8.44
CA THR A 25 2.78 -4.43 8.81
C THR A 25 2.81 -3.18 7.93
N VAL A 26 2.71 -3.35 6.63
CA VAL A 26 2.74 -2.24 5.67
C VAL A 26 1.51 -1.34 5.86
N PHE A 27 0.33 -1.90 5.98
CA PHE A 27 -0.89 -1.12 6.14
C PHE A 27 -0.94 -0.40 7.49
N GLU A 28 -0.40 -0.99 8.54
CA GLU A 28 -0.31 -0.32 9.85
C GLU A 28 0.62 0.90 9.79
N ARG A 29 1.74 0.77 9.11
CA ARG A 29 2.67 1.90 8.91
C ARG A 29 2.03 3.00 8.09
N ALA A 30 1.33 2.64 7.03
CA ALA A 30 0.63 3.60 6.19
C ALA A 30 -0.44 4.35 6.98
N LYS A 31 -1.21 3.64 7.80
CA LYS A 31 -2.22 4.24 8.67
C LYS A 31 -1.61 5.29 9.59
N ARG A 32 -0.47 4.97 10.21
CA ARG A 32 0.22 5.91 11.10
C ARG A 32 0.63 7.18 10.38
N VAL A 33 1.14 7.04 9.17
CA VAL A 33 1.52 8.19 8.35
C VAL A 33 0.32 9.08 8.06
N LEU A 34 -0.79 8.48 7.66
CA LEU A 34 -2.02 9.24 7.35
C LEU A 34 -2.59 9.93 8.59
N VAL A 35 -2.64 9.25 9.72
CA VAL A 35 -3.12 9.83 10.98
C VAL A 35 -2.23 11.01 11.39
N GLY A 36 -0.93 10.93 11.12
CA GLY A 36 0.01 12.00 11.39
C GLY A 36 0.00 13.15 10.38
N GLY A 37 -0.87 13.10 9.38
CA GLY A 37 -0.97 14.17 8.38
C GLY A 37 -0.08 13.98 7.15
N GLY A 38 0.54 12.80 7.01
CA GLY A 38 1.36 12.48 5.86
C GLY A 38 0.57 11.96 4.67
N ILE A 39 1.28 11.52 3.65
CA ILE A 39 0.72 11.01 2.41
C ILE A 39 1.23 9.58 2.17
N VAL A 40 0.35 8.71 1.71
CA VAL A 40 0.71 7.36 1.27
C VAL A 40 0.59 7.31 -0.26
N ALA A 41 1.68 6.93 -0.92
CA ALA A 41 1.72 6.85 -2.38
C ALA A 41 1.85 5.39 -2.82
N LEU A 42 1.09 5.03 -3.85
CA LEU A 42 1.21 3.72 -4.50
C LEU A 42 2.07 3.89 -5.75
N VAL A 43 3.10 3.08 -5.86
CA VAL A 43 4.01 3.13 -7.00
C VAL A 43 4.15 1.75 -7.64
N ARG A 44 4.42 1.76 -8.94
CA ARG A 44 4.78 0.54 -9.68
C ARG A 44 6.13 0.75 -10.32
N GLU A 45 7.03 -0.20 -10.11
CA GLU A 45 8.36 -0.17 -10.70
C GLU A 45 8.36 -0.98 -11.99
N HIS A 46 8.91 -0.40 -13.05
CA HIS A 46 9.09 -1.07 -14.33
C HIS A 46 10.45 -1.75 -14.42
N ARG A 47 10.59 -2.66 -15.38
CA ARG A 47 11.85 -3.37 -15.63
C ARG A 47 13.02 -2.43 -15.94
N SER A 48 12.73 -1.26 -16.51
CA SER A 48 13.73 -0.24 -16.80
C SER A 48 14.22 0.50 -15.57
N GLY A 49 13.65 0.22 -14.40
CA GLY A 49 13.96 0.94 -13.18
C GLY A 49 13.12 2.19 -12.96
N GLU A 50 12.26 2.52 -13.92
CA GLU A 50 11.36 3.66 -13.76
C GLU A 50 10.26 3.33 -12.75
N VAL A 51 9.94 4.32 -11.90
CA VAL A 51 8.92 4.19 -10.87
C VAL A 51 7.76 5.11 -11.21
N TYR A 52 6.56 4.56 -11.29
CA TYR A 52 5.36 5.34 -11.58
C TYR A 52 4.52 5.45 -10.31
N ARG A 53 4.25 6.70 -9.93
CA ARG A 53 3.34 7.02 -8.84
C ARG A 53 1.95 7.19 -9.45
N PHE A 54 1.06 6.23 -9.23
CA PHE A 54 -0.25 6.26 -9.88
C PHE A 54 -1.41 6.56 -8.93
N GLU A 55 -1.20 6.55 -7.64
CA GLU A 55 -2.24 6.92 -6.69
C GLU A 55 -1.61 7.44 -5.40
N GLU A 56 -2.27 8.42 -4.78
CA GLU A 56 -1.86 8.97 -3.49
C GLU A 56 -3.07 9.04 -2.57
N PHE A 57 -2.85 8.74 -1.30
CA PHE A 57 -3.85 8.87 -0.26
C PHE A 57 -3.42 9.94 0.73
N SER A 58 -4.33 10.86 1.03
CA SER A 58 -4.09 11.91 2.02
C SER A 58 -5.04 11.81 3.21
N ASN A 59 -5.96 10.85 3.20
CA ASN A 59 -6.86 10.60 4.30
C ASN A 59 -7.05 9.10 4.52
N LEU A 60 -7.41 8.75 5.74
CA LEU A 60 -7.53 7.35 6.13
C LEU A 60 -8.73 6.66 5.46
N GLU A 61 -9.82 7.39 5.25
CA GLU A 61 -11.03 6.83 4.67
C GLU A 61 -10.79 6.23 3.29
N ASP A 62 -10.15 6.99 2.40
CA ASP A 62 -9.84 6.51 1.04
C ASP A 62 -8.85 5.33 1.08
N PHE A 63 -7.88 5.41 1.96
CA PHE A 63 -6.90 4.34 2.11
C PHE A 63 -7.54 3.04 2.62
N GLU A 64 -8.51 3.14 3.52
CA GLU A 64 -9.22 1.96 4.04
C GLU A 64 -9.98 1.22 2.94
N VAL A 65 -10.50 1.93 1.93
CA VAL A 65 -11.14 1.31 0.78
C VAL A 65 -10.14 0.46 0.01
N TYR A 66 -8.96 1.01 -0.25
CA TYR A 66 -7.88 0.28 -0.92
C TYR A 66 -7.46 -0.95 -0.11
N LYS A 67 -7.23 -0.77 1.18
CA LYS A 67 -6.86 -1.87 2.08
C LYS A 67 -7.89 -2.99 2.04
N ARG A 68 -9.17 -2.65 2.12
CA ARG A 68 -10.26 -3.63 2.07
C ARG A 68 -10.24 -4.43 0.78
N ASN A 69 -9.99 -3.76 -0.34
CA ASN A 69 -9.90 -4.42 -1.64
C ASN A 69 -8.72 -5.38 -1.71
N VAL A 70 -7.58 -4.99 -1.14
CA VAL A 70 -6.41 -5.86 -1.09
C VAL A 70 -6.70 -7.14 -0.30
N TYR A 71 -7.30 -7.00 0.89
CA TYR A 71 -7.60 -8.16 1.71
C TYR A 71 -8.68 -9.05 1.09
N ARG A 72 -9.60 -8.45 0.34
CA ARG A 72 -10.65 -9.21 -0.36
C ARG A 72 -10.07 -10.18 -1.40
N HIS A 73 -8.94 -9.84 -1.98
CA HIS A 73 -8.29 -10.64 -3.02
C HIS A 73 -7.27 -11.63 -2.48
N LEU A 74 -7.17 -11.78 -1.17
CA LEU A 74 -6.32 -12.81 -0.59
C LEU A 74 -6.88 -14.20 -0.87
N LYS A 75 -5.99 -15.11 -1.21
CA LYS A 75 -6.35 -16.51 -1.38
C LYS A 75 -6.36 -17.15 0.02
N THR A 76 -7.51 -17.55 0.46
CA THR A 76 -7.65 -18.27 1.72
C THR A 76 -7.93 -19.74 1.46
#